data_5380f80d2389909c2d17cd537c7428a7
#
_entry.id   5380f80d2389909c2d17cd537c7428a7
#
_cell.length_a   1.000
_cell.length_b   1.000
_cell.length_c   1.000
_cell.angle_alpha   90.00
_cell.angle_beta   90.00
_cell.angle_gamma   90.00
#
_symmetry.space_group_name_H-M   'P 1'
#
loop_
_entity.id
_entity.type
_entity.pdbx_description
1 polymer ?
#
loop_
_entity_poly.entity_id
_entity_poly.type
_entity_poly.pdbx_seq_one_letter_code
_entity_poly.pdbx_strand_id
1 'polypeptide(L)'
;MEYLPDDPNEDDPKLKERTEKKLKEFREYIVDKGVVLMLVKVLLSLKYAENKPRNPIKIIRDYFGKYHDPRWDEMSALKEKIILYNNENAKLLEQAMILEDELKNLKRTKRIDKLFDSFELDKNGLISTKTIIELLTGNKKFDVDEKFDKEGLIKFIESVVETHSDEENTLLESLEKALEGNTVFKEDLENPLYLKIVDYFKGLKDANKENKKIEKKK
;
A
#
# COMPACT_ATOMS: atom_id res chain seq x y z
N MET A 1 -14.96 -24.90 13.50
CA MET A 1 -14.63 -26.07 12.66
C MET A 1 -14.56 -25.53 11.24
N GLU A 2 -13.36 -25.24 10.77
CA GLU A 2 -13.16 -24.86 9.37
C GLU A 2 -13.34 -26.11 8.51
N TYR A 3 -14.24 -26.05 7.56
CA TYR A 3 -14.39 -27.04 6.50
C TYR A 3 -13.12 -26.98 5.66
N LEU A 4 -12.29 -28.03 5.77
CA LEU A 4 -11.26 -28.28 4.77
C LEU A 4 -11.97 -28.54 3.44
N PRO A 5 -11.58 -27.88 2.35
CA PRO A 5 -12.16 -28.18 1.04
C PRO A 5 -11.87 -29.63 0.69
N ASP A 6 -12.88 -30.31 0.19
CA ASP A 6 -12.78 -31.69 -0.33
C ASP A 6 -11.65 -31.74 -1.37
N ASP A 7 -10.65 -32.58 -1.13
CA ASP A 7 -9.55 -32.78 -2.05
C ASP A 7 -10.09 -33.47 -3.32
N PRO A 8 -9.99 -32.83 -4.50
CA PRO A 8 -10.55 -33.37 -5.73
C PRO A 8 -9.93 -34.73 -6.17
N ASN A 9 -8.91 -35.20 -5.44
CA ASN A 9 -8.26 -36.49 -5.68
C ASN A 9 -8.75 -37.63 -4.76
N GLU A 10 -9.71 -37.40 -3.89
CA GLU A 10 -10.16 -38.40 -2.89
C GLU A 10 -10.80 -39.62 -3.53
N ASP A 11 -11.25 -39.56 -4.77
CA ASP A 11 -11.88 -40.65 -5.52
C ASP A 11 -10.97 -41.43 -6.47
N ASP A 12 -9.68 -41.16 -6.53
CA ASP A 12 -8.75 -41.96 -7.34
C ASP A 12 -8.61 -43.37 -6.73
N PRO A 13 -9.06 -44.44 -7.42
CA PRO A 13 -8.97 -45.80 -6.92
C PRO A 13 -7.57 -46.25 -6.60
N LYS A 14 -6.54 -45.74 -7.31
CA LYS A 14 -5.13 -46.03 -7.04
C LYS A 14 -4.65 -45.38 -5.75
N LEU A 15 -5.19 -44.22 -5.41
CA LEU A 15 -4.86 -43.53 -4.17
C LEU A 15 -5.48 -44.27 -2.98
N LYS A 16 -6.74 -44.72 -3.11
CA LYS A 16 -7.43 -45.53 -2.10
C LYS A 16 -6.68 -46.84 -1.84
N GLU A 17 -6.30 -47.58 -2.87
CA GLU A 17 -5.54 -48.83 -2.75
C GLU A 17 -4.19 -48.61 -2.03
N ARG A 18 -3.46 -47.52 -2.38
CA ARG A 18 -2.19 -47.19 -1.71
C ARG A 18 -2.38 -46.81 -0.25
N THR A 19 -3.42 -46.08 0.07
CA THR A 19 -3.72 -45.68 1.46
C THR A 19 -4.17 -46.91 2.29
N GLU A 20 -4.96 -47.79 1.76
CA GLU A 20 -5.35 -49.02 2.40
C GLU A 20 -4.16 -49.94 2.67
N LYS A 21 -3.28 -50.10 1.68
CA LYS A 21 -2.05 -50.86 1.83
C LYS A 21 -1.17 -50.28 2.95
N LYS A 22 -0.92 -49.01 2.94
CA LYS A 22 -0.14 -48.32 4.00
C LYS A 22 -0.80 -48.46 5.37
N LEU A 23 -2.11 -48.37 5.44
CA LEU A 23 -2.87 -48.52 6.69
C LEU A 23 -2.74 -49.94 7.21
N LYS A 24 -2.78 -50.96 6.34
CA LYS A 24 -2.59 -52.36 6.70
C LYS A 24 -1.20 -52.63 7.22
N GLU A 25 -0.17 -52.16 6.49
CA GLU A 25 1.24 -52.25 6.90
C GLU A 25 1.48 -51.57 8.25
N PHE A 26 0.87 -50.41 8.48
CA PHE A 26 0.97 -49.71 9.75
C PHE A 26 0.28 -50.50 10.89
N ARG A 27 -0.91 -51.08 10.66
CA ARG A 27 -1.59 -51.91 11.65
C ARG A 27 -0.76 -53.12 12.02
N GLU A 28 -0.21 -53.84 11.06
CA GLU A 28 0.72 -54.96 11.27
C GLU A 28 1.91 -54.53 12.10
N TYR A 29 2.52 -53.42 11.74
CA TYR A 29 3.68 -52.85 12.46
C TYR A 29 3.38 -52.56 13.94
N ILE A 30 2.27 -51.90 14.25
CA ILE A 30 1.92 -51.58 15.67
C ILE A 30 1.55 -52.83 16.49
N VAL A 31 1.03 -53.87 15.84
CA VAL A 31 0.77 -55.17 16.51
C VAL A 31 2.10 -55.91 16.75
N ASP A 32 2.90 -56.06 15.75
CA ASP A 32 4.21 -56.79 15.82
C ASP A 32 5.18 -56.15 16.83
N LYS A 33 5.16 -54.82 16.91
CA LYS A 33 6.00 -54.05 17.88
C LYS A 33 5.37 -54.01 19.28
N GLY A 34 4.20 -54.66 19.49
CA GLY A 34 3.56 -54.72 20.78
C GLY A 34 2.99 -53.39 21.28
N VAL A 35 2.87 -52.35 20.42
CA VAL A 35 2.37 -51.03 20.77
C VAL A 35 0.93 -51.11 21.28
N VAL A 36 0.12 -51.95 20.66
CA VAL A 36 -1.29 -52.20 21.09
C VAL A 36 -1.33 -52.76 22.51
N LEU A 37 -0.48 -53.74 22.80
CA LEU A 37 -0.40 -54.36 24.15
C LEU A 37 0.05 -53.31 25.19
N MET A 38 0.99 -52.44 24.87
CA MET A 38 1.43 -51.37 25.74
C MET A 38 0.31 -50.36 26.03
N LEU A 39 -0.45 -49.95 25.00
CA LEU A 39 -1.61 -49.07 25.17
C LEU A 39 -2.67 -49.73 26.06
N VAL A 40 -2.99 -50.99 25.83
CA VAL A 40 -3.97 -51.75 26.65
C VAL A 40 -3.48 -51.79 28.11
N LYS A 41 -2.19 -52.06 28.37
CA LYS A 41 -1.65 -52.09 29.73
C LYS A 41 -1.79 -50.75 30.42
N VAL A 42 -1.51 -49.65 29.75
CA VAL A 42 -1.62 -48.28 30.28
C VAL A 42 -3.11 -47.97 30.59
N LEU A 43 -3.99 -48.28 29.68
CA LEU A 43 -5.44 -48.07 29.89
C LEU A 43 -5.98 -48.91 31.04
N LEU A 44 -5.55 -50.16 31.18
CA LEU A 44 -5.90 -51.03 32.33
C LEU A 44 -5.34 -50.50 33.64
N SER A 45 -4.10 -50.01 33.66
CA SER A 45 -3.53 -49.40 34.84
C SER A 45 -4.30 -48.15 35.29
N LEU A 46 -4.76 -47.34 34.36
CA LEU A 46 -5.63 -46.18 34.63
C LEU A 46 -7.01 -46.59 35.15
N LYS A 47 -7.58 -47.68 34.55
CA LYS A 47 -8.89 -48.23 34.94
C LYS A 47 -8.87 -48.76 36.38
N TYR A 48 -7.84 -49.49 36.77
CA TYR A 48 -7.71 -50.16 38.07
C TYR A 48 -6.93 -49.32 39.12
N ALA A 49 -6.52 -48.11 38.80
CA ALA A 49 -5.91 -47.20 39.76
C ALA A 49 -6.91 -46.88 40.90
N GLU A 50 -6.51 -47.12 42.14
CA GLU A 50 -7.31 -46.81 43.33
C GLU A 50 -7.62 -45.31 43.42
N ASN A 51 -6.64 -44.47 43.09
CA ASN A 51 -6.84 -43.05 42.97
C ASN A 51 -6.79 -42.63 41.48
N LYS A 52 -7.93 -42.27 40.92
CA LYS A 52 -8.02 -41.81 39.52
C LYS A 52 -7.26 -40.51 39.37
N PRO A 53 -6.27 -40.45 38.46
CA PRO A 53 -5.47 -39.24 38.27
C PRO A 53 -6.33 -38.11 37.70
N ARG A 54 -6.11 -36.88 38.19
CA ARG A 54 -6.77 -35.66 37.67
C ARG A 54 -6.47 -35.41 36.22
N ASN A 55 -5.30 -35.84 35.71
CA ASN A 55 -4.89 -35.68 34.33
C ASN A 55 -4.37 -36.99 33.74
N PRO A 56 -5.25 -37.84 33.15
CA PRO A 56 -4.87 -39.14 32.59
C PRO A 56 -3.91 -39.00 31.39
N ILE A 57 -4.01 -37.92 30.64
CA ILE A 57 -3.14 -37.65 29.48
C ILE A 57 -1.66 -37.48 29.92
N LYS A 58 -1.43 -36.86 31.08
CA LYS A 58 -0.08 -36.73 31.64
C LYS A 58 0.53 -38.09 31.94
N ILE A 59 -0.25 -39.04 32.52
CA ILE A 59 0.25 -40.38 32.82
C ILE A 59 0.57 -41.16 31.54
N ILE A 60 -0.25 -41.04 30.52
CA ILE A 60 0.04 -41.65 29.22
C ILE A 60 1.34 -41.09 28.63
N ARG A 61 1.49 -39.79 28.70
CA ARG A 61 2.72 -39.12 28.23
C ARG A 61 3.95 -39.54 29.02
N ASP A 62 3.84 -39.62 30.35
CA ASP A 62 4.94 -40.00 31.20
C ASP A 62 5.33 -41.48 31.05
N TYR A 63 4.33 -42.36 30.76
CA TYR A 63 4.55 -43.78 30.51
C TYR A 63 5.28 -44.03 29.17
N PHE A 64 4.90 -43.33 28.09
CA PHE A 64 5.54 -43.49 26.79
C PHE A 64 6.81 -42.66 26.66
N GLY A 65 7.16 -41.88 27.66
CA GLY A 65 8.28 -40.96 27.67
C GLY A 65 7.94 -39.70 26.84
N LYS A 66 8.85 -38.76 26.85
CA LYS A 66 8.77 -37.60 25.96
C LYS A 66 9.24 -38.05 24.59
N TYR A 67 8.29 -38.63 23.81
CA TYR A 67 8.59 -38.83 22.39
C TYR A 67 8.74 -37.46 21.77
N HIS A 68 9.95 -37.14 21.37
CA HIS A 68 10.28 -35.93 20.68
C HIS A 68 10.53 -36.33 19.23
N ASP A 69 9.58 -36.04 18.36
CA ASP A 69 9.77 -36.23 16.94
C ASP A 69 10.69 -35.09 16.44
N PRO A 70 11.89 -35.41 15.90
CA PRO A 70 12.79 -34.40 15.38
C PRO A 70 12.14 -33.47 14.34
N ARG A 71 11.13 -33.96 13.65
CA ARG A 71 10.34 -33.16 12.68
C ARG A 71 9.55 -32.05 13.33
N TRP A 72 9.17 -32.20 14.61
CA TRP A 72 8.44 -31.14 15.34
C TRP A 72 9.36 -29.96 15.66
N ASP A 73 10.64 -30.22 15.93
CA ASP A 73 11.63 -29.19 16.14
C ASP A 73 11.89 -28.44 14.84
N GLU A 74 12.05 -29.16 13.74
CA GLU A 74 12.19 -28.56 12.41
C GLU A 74 10.95 -27.71 12.05
N MET A 75 9.76 -28.24 12.33
CA MET A 75 8.49 -27.55 12.07
C MET A 75 8.34 -26.31 12.94
N SER A 76 8.74 -26.36 14.20
CA SER A 76 8.74 -25.20 15.11
C SER A 76 9.73 -24.15 14.65
N ALA A 77 10.94 -24.55 14.30
CA ALA A 77 11.97 -23.66 13.77
C ALA A 77 11.55 -22.99 12.46
N LEU A 78 10.86 -23.74 11.56
CA LEU A 78 10.31 -23.19 10.33
C LEU A 78 9.19 -22.19 10.59
N LYS A 79 8.31 -22.47 11.55
CA LYS A 79 7.25 -21.52 11.95
C LYS A 79 7.83 -20.22 12.50
N GLU A 80 8.86 -20.30 13.33
CA GLU A 80 9.56 -19.12 13.84
C GLU A 80 10.21 -18.31 12.72
N LYS A 81 10.86 -18.97 11.76
CA LYS A 81 11.41 -18.31 10.57
C LYS A 81 10.35 -17.62 9.73
N ILE A 82 9.19 -18.27 9.53
CA ILE A 82 8.07 -17.67 8.80
C ILE A 82 7.59 -16.39 9.49
N ILE A 83 7.43 -16.40 10.81
CA ILE A 83 7.04 -15.22 11.57
C ILE A 83 8.07 -14.11 11.42
N LEU A 84 9.36 -14.46 11.52
CA LEU A 84 10.46 -13.50 11.37
C LEU A 84 10.45 -12.87 9.97
N TYR A 85 10.37 -13.69 8.92
CA TYR A 85 10.34 -13.19 7.53
C TYR A 85 9.08 -12.38 7.23
N ASN A 86 7.94 -12.73 7.78
CA ASN A 86 6.72 -11.92 7.63
C ASN A 86 6.88 -10.55 8.26
N ASN A 87 7.52 -10.46 9.42
CA ASN A 87 7.80 -9.18 10.08
C ASN A 87 8.83 -8.35 9.30
N GLU A 88 9.86 -8.98 8.74
CA GLU A 88 10.83 -8.31 7.89
C GLU A 88 10.18 -7.80 6.60
N ASN A 89 9.36 -8.63 5.95
CA ASN A 89 8.62 -8.23 4.75
C ASN A 89 7.68 -7.05 5.02
N ALA A 90 6.99 -7.03 6.16
CA ALA A 90 6.14 -5.91 6.54
C ALA A 90 6.94 -4.60 6.67
N LYS A 91 8.12 -4.66 7.32
CA LYS A 91 9.01 -3.48 7.43
C LYS A 91 9.55 -3.03 6.08
N LEU A 92 9.94 -3.97 5.21
CA LEU A 92 10.43 -3.65 3.87
C LEU A 92 9.34 -3.02 3.00
N LEU A 93 8.09 -3.49 3.12
CA LEU A 93 6.95 -2.89 2.42
C LEU A 93 6.71 -1.46 2.88
N GLU A 94 6.74 -1.21 4.18
CA GLU A 94 6.61 0.15 4.74
C GLU A 94 7.72 1.08 4.21
N GLN A 95 8.97 0.61 4.23
CA GLN A 95 10.10 1.38 3.67
C GLN A 95 9.95 1.63 2.17
N ALA A 96 9.48 0.64 1.41
CA ALA A 96 9.24 0.79 -0.03
C ALA A 96 8.17 1.85 -0.29
N MET A 97 7.07 1.87 0.47
CA MET A 97 6.03 2.90 0.34
C MET A 97 6.56 4.31 0.62
N ILE A 98 7.36 4.47 1.69
CA ILE A 98 7.98 5.76 2.03
C ILE A 98 8.90 6.23 0.89
N LEU A 99 9.76 5.34 0.39
CA LEU A 99 10.68 5.66 -0.71
C LEU A 99 9.95 5.98 -2.02
N GLU A 100 8.84 5.31 -2.29
CA GLU A 100 7.99 5.62 -3.46
C GLU A 100 7.40 7.02 -3.36
N ASP A 101 6.92 7.41 -2.19
CA ASP A 101 6.37 8.75 -1.97
C ASP A 101 7.46 9.82 -2.05
N GLU A 102 8.64 9.60 -1.47
CA GLU A 102 9.78 10.49 -1.62
C GLU A 102 10.20 10.64 -3.08
N LEU A 103 10.22 9.54 -3.83
CA LEU A 103 10.56 9.55 -5.25
C LEU A 103 9.53 10.31 -6.09
N LYS A 104 8.23 10.17 -5.78
CA LYS A 104 7.16 10.96 -6.42
C LYS A 104 7.34 12.44 -6.13
N ASN A 105 7.61 12.80 -4.87
CA ASN A 105 7.86 14.18 -4.46
C ASN A 105 9.08 14.79 -5.17
N LEU A 106 10.19 14.05 -5.25
CA LEU A 106 11.38 14.49 -5.96
C LEU A 106 11.16 14.67 -7.46
N LYS A 107 10.42 13.74 -8.09
CA LYS A 107 10.07 13.87 -9.52
C LYS A 107 9.18 15.10 -9.76
N ARG A 108 8.18 15.32 -8.89
CA ARG A 108 7.31 16.49 -8.90
C ARG A 108 8.11 17.79 -8.80
N THR A 109 8.97 17.87 -7.79
CA THR A 109 9.81 19.06 -7.56
C THR A 109 10.69 19.35 -8.76
N LYS A 110 11.39 18.35 -9.29
CA LYS A 110 12.23 18.52 -10.48
C LYS A 110 11.44 18.96 -11.72
N ARG A 111 10.19 18.49 -11.85
CA ARG A 111 9.33 18.89 -12.96
C ARG A 111 8.90 20.34 -12.85
N ILE A 112 8.50 20.76 -11.64
CA ILE A 112 8.17 22.16 -11.35
C ILE A 112 9.38 23.08 -11.53
N ASP A 113 10.57 22.65 -11.11
CA ASP A 113 11.81 23.41 -11.31
C ASP A 113 12.09 23.66 -12.79
N LYS A 114 12.02 22.63 -13.60
CA LYS A 114 12.18 22.75 -15.05
C LYS A 114 11.13 23.65 -15.70
N LEU A 115 9.87 23.55 -15.24
CA LEU A 115 8.80 24.42 -15.69
C LEU A 115 9.10 25.87 -15.33
N PHE A 116 9.48 26.13 -14.08
CA PHE A 116 9.80 27.47 -13.63
C PHE A 116 10.94 28.08 -14.43
N ASP A 117 12.01 27.32 -14.65
CA ASP A 117 13.18 27.76 -15.45
C ASP A 117 12.85 28.01 -16.93
N SER A 118 11.76 27.40 -17.42
CA SER A 118 11.31 27.54 -18.82
C SER A 118 10.41 28.77 -19.05
N PHE A 119 9.92 29.41 -17.97
CA PHE A 119 9.17 30.66 -18.08
C PHE A 119 10.09 31.84 -18.28
N GLU A 120 9.60 32.87 -18.98
CA GLU A 120 10.27 34.17 -19.04
C GLU A 120 10.17 34.86 -17.68
N LEU A 121 11.32 34.95 -17.00
CA LEU A 121 11.44 35.58 -15.70
C LEU A 121 11.66 37.09 -15.89
N ASP A 122 11.07 37.91 -14.99
CA ASP A 122 11.37 39.33 -14.94
C ASP A 122 12.78 39.59 -14.34
N LYS A 123 13.16 40.86 -14.24
CA LYS A 123 14.47 41.26 -13.67
C LYS A 123 14.65 40.81 -12.20
N ASN A 124 13.58 40.45 -11.52
CA ASN A 124 13.58 39.98 -10.13
C ASN A 124 13.44 38.46 -10.02
N GLY A 125 13.44 37.72 -11.12
CA GLY A 125 13.29 36.27 -11.13
C GLY A 125 11.85 35.79 -10.86
N LEU A 126 10.84 36.62 -11.18
CA LEU A 126 9.44 36.36 -10.95
C LEU A 126 8.70 36.11 -12.27
N ILE A 127 7.69 35.22 -12.25
CA ILE A 127 6.82 34.97 -13.39
C ILE A 127 5.56 35.84 -13.25
N SER A 128 5.15 36.47 -14.36
CA SER A 128 3.84 37.17 -14.38
C SER A 128 2.68 36.15 -14.39
N THR A 129 1.73 36.32 -13.47
CA THR A 129 0.49 35.51 -13.47
C THR A 129 -0.29 35.68 -14.75
N LYS A 130 -0.21 36.87 -15.36
CA LYS A 130 -0.81 37.14 -16.67
C LYS A 130 -0.25 36.20 -17.75
N THR A 131 1.05 35.97 -17.75
CA THR A 131 1.69 35.03 -18.68
C THR A 131 1.18 33.62 -18.52
N ILE A 132 1.05 33.16 -17.26
CA ILE A 132 0.51 31.80 -16.97
C ILE A 132 -0.92 31.65 -17.47
N ILE A 133 -1.77 32.64 -17.20
CA ILE A 133 -3.18 32.61 -17.63
C ILE A 133 -3.28 32.66 -19.15
N GLU A 134 -2.56 33.57 -19.79
CA GLU A 134 -2.55 33.69 -21.26
C GLU A 134 -2.09 32.40 -21.92
N LEU A 135 -1.07 31.75 -21.38
CA LEU A 135 -0.57 30.48 -21.87
C LEU A 135 -1.60 29.35 -21.71
N LEU A 136 -2.21 29.23 -20.53
CA LEU A 136 -3.16 28.14 -20.26
C LEU A 136 -4.50 28.32 -20.96
N THR A 137 -5.06 29.54 -20.96
CA THR A 137 -6.45 29.77 -21.39
C THR A 137 -6.57 30.49 -22.72
N GLY A 138 -5.49 31.06 -23.25
CA GLY A 138 -5.54 31.94 -24.42
C GLY A 138 -6.27 33.27 -24.17
N ASN A 139 -6.73 33.53 -22.95
CA ASN A 139 -7.57 34.68 -22.61
C ASN A 139 -6.73 35.84 -22.11
N LYS A 140 -6.60 36.88 -22.92
CA LYS A 140 -5.85 38.11 -22.60
C LYS A 140 -6.59 39.11 -21.71
N LYS A 141 -7.84 38.79 -21.31
CA LYS A 141 -8.69 39.72 -20.55
C LYS A 141 -8.52 39.64 -19.04
N PHE A 142 -7.75 38.68 -18.55
CA PHE A 142 -7.46 38.59 -17.12
C PHE A 142 -6.38 39.60 -16.74
N ASP A 143 -6.81 40.68 -16.12
CA ASP A 143 -5.93 41.74 -15.61
C ASP A 143 -5.61 41.48 -14.14
N VAL A 144 -4.75 40.49 -13.90
CA VAL A 144 -4.20 40.16 -12.59
C VAL A 144 -2.70 40.47 -12.64
N ASP A 145 -2.29 41.49 -11.90
CA ASP A 145 -0.93 42.02 -11.91
C ASP A 145 -0.12 41.49 -10.72
N GLU A 146 -0.23 40.18 -10.49
CA GLU A 146 0.57 39.46 -9.51
C GLU A 146 1.77 38.81 -10.16
N LYS A 147 2.79 38.54 -9.35
CA LYS A 147 3.99 37.86 -9.77
C LYS A 147 4.25 36.68 -8.85
N PHE A 148 4.54 35.57 -9.45
CA PHE A 148 4.86 34.33 -8.75
C PHE A 148 6.37 34.11 -8.72
N ASP A 149 6.88 33.84 -7.54
CA ASP A 149 8.13 33.14 -7.37
C ASP A 149 7.86 31.62 -7.50
N LYS A 150 8.88 30.81 -7.32
CA LYS A 150 8.76 29.36 -7.37
C LYS A 150 7.73 28.82 -6.34
N GLU A 151 7.69 29.38 -5.13
CA GLU A 151 6.73 28.99 -4.10
C GLU A 151 5.31 29.39 -4.49
N GLY A 152 5.14 30.56 -5.11
CA GLY A 152 3.86 31.01 -5.64
C GLY A 152 3.32 30.09 -6.74
N LEU A 153 4.19 29.61 -7.64
CA LEU A 153 3.81 28.62 -8.66
C LEU A 153 3.39 27.28 -8.01
N ILE A 154 4.11 26.82 -7.00
CA ILE A 154 3.75 25.60 -6.26
C ILE A 154 2.37 25.77 -5.60
N LYS A 155 2.15 26.88 -4.89
CA LYS A 155 0.85 27.19 -4.26
C LYS A 155 -0.28 27.29 -5.26
N PHE A 156 -0.02 27.83 -6.45
CA PHE A 156 -1.01 27.83 -7.54
C PHE A 156 -1.38 26.41 -7.94
N ILE A 157 -0.39 25.56 -8.21
CA ILE A 157 -0.63 24.15 -8.58
C ILE A 157 -1.42 23.44 -7.48
N GLU A 158 -1.04 23.56 -6.23
CA GLU A 158 -1.70 22.95 -5.08
C GLU A 158 -3.11 23.47 -4.82
N SER A 159 -3.39 24.70 -5.19
CA SER A 159 -4.73 25.31 -5.03
C SER A 159 -5.70 24.85 -6.11
N VAL A 160 -5.19 24.51 -7.28
CA VAL A 160 -6.01 24.11 -8.43
C VAL A 160 -6.28 22.60 -8.40
N VAL A 161 -5.33 21.80 -7.93
CA VAL A 161 -5.42 20.34 -7.96
C VAL A 161 -4.89 19.72 -6.69
N GLU A 162 -5.31 18.47 -6.41
CA GLU A 162 -4.72 17.69 -5.33
C GLU A 162 -3.31 17.23 -5.72
N THR A 163 -2.38 17.31 -4.76
CA THR A 163 -0.99 16.87 -4.97
C THR A 163 -0.94 15.38 -5.31
N HIS A 164 -0.10 15.04 -6.27
CA HIS A 164 0.06 13.67 -6.78
C HIS A 164 -1.17 13.07 -7.47
N SER A 165 -2.14 13.90 -7.83
CA SER A 165 -3.33 13.47 -8.56
C SER A 165 -3.08 13.40 -10.07
N ASP A 166 -3.95 12.69 -10.79
CA ASP A 166 -3.94 12.71 -12.25
C ASP A 166 -4.25 14.12 -12.80
N GLU A 167 -5.02 14.92 -12.05
CA GLU A 167 -5.31 16.33 -12.38
C GLU A 167 -4.02 17.18 -12.31
N GLU A 168 -3.14 16.94 -11.33
CA GLU A 168 -1.85 17.63 -11.23
C GLU A 168 -0.97 17.31 -12.43
N ASN A 169 -0.86 16.04 -12.80
CA ASN A 169 -0.10 15.64 -13.98
C ASN A 169 -0.65 16.29 -15.25
N THR A 170 -1.98 16.34 -15.39
CA THR A 170 -2.65 17.00 -16.50
C THR A 170 -2.36 18.50 -16.54
N LEU A 171 -2.37 19.18 -15.39
CA LEU A 171 -2.05 20.59 -15.29
C LEU A 171 -0.59 20.87 -15.67
N LEU A 172 0.34 20.08 -15.15
CA LEU A 172 1.78 20.21 -15.45
C LEU A 172 2.06 19.97 -16.95
N GLU A 173 1.46 18.94 -17.54
CA GLU A 173 1.54 18.70 -19.00
C GLU A 173 0.93 19.83 -19.81
N SER A 174 -0.15 20.42 -19.31
CA SER A 174 -0.79 21.56 -19.97
C SER A 174 0.11 22.79 -19.94
N LEU A 175 0.80 23.04 -18.84
CA LEU A 175 1.80 24.12 -18.72
C LEU A 175 3.00 23.88 -19.65
N GLU A 176 3.51 22.65 -19.71
CA GLU A 176 4.60 22.27 -20.62
C GLU A 176 4.21 22.50 -22.10
N LYS A 177 3.04 22.02 -22.51
CA LYS A 177 2.52 22.21 -23.87
C LYS A 177 2.25 23.68 -24.19
N ALA A 178 1.80 24.46 -23.19
CA ALA A 178 1.56 25.87 -23.36
C ALA A 178 2.86 26.66 -23.59
N LEU A 179 3.94 26.28 -22.92
CA LEU A 179 5.27 26.85 -23.14
C LEU A 179 5.84 26.53 -24.54
N GLU A 180 5.44 25.38 -25.11
CA GLU A 180 5.77 25.01 -26.50
C GLU A 180 4.94 25.77 -27.55
N GLY A 181 4.05 26.67 -27.12
CA GLY A 181 3.22 27.49 -28.00
C GLY A 181 1.86 26.90 -28.35
N ASN A 182 1.46 25.83 -27.68
CA ASN A 182 0.13 25.19 -27.86
C ASN A 182 -0.85 25.68 -26.79
N THR A 183 -1.86 26.44 -27.18
CA THR A 183 -2.96 26.82 -26.26
C THR A 183 -3.77 25.60 -25.89
N VAL A 184 -3.74 25.21 -24.62
CA VAL A 184 -4.30 23.93 -24.16
C VAL A 184 -5.78 24.05 -23.78
N PHE A 185 -6.15 25.10 -23.06
CA PHE A 185 -7.55 25.34 -22.64
C PHE A 185 -8.13 26.54 -23.38
N LYS A 186 -8.79 26.26 -24.53
CA LYS A 186 -9.53 27.30 -25.24
C LYS A 186 -10.92 27.43 -24.60
N GLU A 187 -11.10 28.35 -23.63
CA GLU A 187 -12.38 28.71 -23.02
C GLU A 187 -13.38 27.52 -22.88
N ASP A 188 -12.85 26.37 -22.44
CA ASP A 188 -13.64 25.16 -22.27
C ASP A 188 -14.33 25.18 -20.92
N LEU A 189 -15.56 25.74 -20.90
CA LEU A 189 -16.41 25.87 -19.73
C LEU A 189 -16.90 24.52 -19.18
N GLU A 190 -16.72 23.43 -19.92
CA GLU A 190 -17.09 22.08 -19.48
C GLU A 190 -15.92 21.37 -18.78
N ASN A 191 -14.70 21.88 -18.92
CA ASN A 191 -13.52 21.28 -18.31
C ASN A 191 -13.38 21.73 -16.84
N PRO A 192 -13.49 20.81 -15.88
CA PRO A 192 -13.41 21.16 -14.44
C PRO A 192 -12.06 21.80 -14.08
N LEU A 193 -10.96 21.42 -14.71
CA LEU A 193 -9.64 21.98 -14.44
C LEU A 193 -9.57 23.45 -14.93
N TYR A 194 -10.15 23.76 -16.09
CA TYR A 194 -10.26 25.14 -16.58
C TYR A 194 -11.05 26.01 -15.59
N LEU A 195 -12.17 25.52 -15.07
CA LEU A 195 -12.96 26.25 -14.09
C LEU A 195 -12.18 26.52 -12.79
N LYS A 196 -11.49 25.53 -12.28
CA LYS A 196 -10.64 25.68 -11.08
C LYS A 196 -9.53 26.74 -11.28
N ILE A 197 -8.88 26.73 -12.44
CA ILE A 197 -7.87 27.73 -12.83
C ILE A 197 -8.50 29.13 -12.84
N VAL A 198 -9.61 29.29 -13.53
CA VAL A 198 -10.30 30.58 -13.65
C VAL A 198 -10.76 31.10 -12.27
N ASP A 199 -11.28 30.25 -11.45
CA ASP A 199 -11.77 30.63 -10.09
C ASP A 199 -10.61 31.01 -9.17
N TYR A 200 -9.48 30.32 -9.22
CA TYR A 200 -8.27 30.74 -8.51
C TYR A 200 -7.85 32.17 -8.86
N PHE A 201 -7.77 32.47 -10.16
CA PHE A 201 -7.36 33.81 -10.61
C PHE A 201 -8.42 34.90 -10.35
N LYS A 202 -9.70 34.56 -10.34
CA LYS A 202 -10.74 35.50 -9.87
C LYS A 202 -10.59 35.82 -8.38
N GLY A 203 -10.31 34.80 -7.55
CA GLY A 203 -10.04 34.98 -6.12
C GLY A 203 -8.88 35.93 -5.84
N LEU A 204 -7.76 35.77 -6.59
CA LEU A 204 -6.61 36.70 -6.50
C LEU A 204 -7.00 38.13 -6.88
N LYS A 205 -7.80 38.32 -7.93
CA LYS A 205 -8.26 39.65 -8.36
C LYS A 205 -9.11 40.35 -7.31
N ASP A 206 -9.95 39.61 -6.63
CA ASP A 206 -10.84 40.19 -5.60
C ASP A 206 -10.07 40.50 -4.32
N ALA A 207 -9.13 39.64 -3.90
CA ALA A 207 -8.23 39.91 -2.79
C ALA A 207 -7.40 41.19 -3.01
N ASN A 208 -6.88 41.38 -4.24
CA ASN A 208 -6.12 42.58 -4.61
C ASN A 208 -6.97 43.88 -4.59
N LYS A 209 -8.25 43.79 -4.97
CA LYS A 209 -9.15 44.93 -4.86
C LYS A 209 -9.45 45.34 -3.40
N GLU A 210 -9.54 44.36 -2.52
CA GLU A 210 -9.76 44.61 -1.08
C GLU A 210 -8.52 45.26 -0.45
N ASN A 211 -7.32 44.74 -0.75
CA ASN A 211 -6.07 45.33 -0.26
C ASN A 211 -5.90 46.79 -0.72
N LYS A 212 -6.12 47.06 -2.02
CA LYS A 212 -6.08 48.44 -2.55
C LYS A 212 -7.13 49.37 -1.94
N LYS A 213 -8.27 48.86 -1.46
CA LYS A 213 -9.26 49.68 -0.70
C LYS A 213 -8.81 49.97 0.72
N ILE A 214 -8.08 49.07 1.36
CA ILE A 214 -7.56 49.27 2.73
C ILE A 214 -6.40 50.28 2.70
N GLU A 215 -5.51 50.20 1.72
CA GLU A 215 -4.40 51.18 1.58
C GLU A 215 -4.88 52.61 1.28
N LYS A 216 -6.00 52.77 0.56
CA LYS A 216 -6.58 54.07 0.30
C LYS A 216 -7.34 54.70 1.49
N LYS A 217 -7.58 53.92 2.55
CA LYS A 217 -8.25 54.39 3.78
C LYS A 217 -7.29 54.70 4.93
N LYS A 218 -6.00 54.43 4.75
CA LYS A 218 -4.91 54.88 5.61
C LYS A 218 -4.27 56.17 5.07
#